data_98151999ad6527e43bbe4c5d1de84eb4
#
_entry.id   98151999ad6527e43bbe4c5d1de84eb4
#
_cell.length_a   1.000
_cell.length_b   1.000
_cell.length_c   1.000
_cell.angle_alpha   90.00
_cell.angle_beta   90.00
_cell.angle_gamma   90.00
#
_symmetry.space_group_name_H-M   'P 1'
#
loop_
_entity.id
_entity.type
_entity.pdbx_description
1 polymer ?
#
loop_
_entity_poly.entity_id
_entity_poly.type
_entity_poly.pdbx_seq_one_letter_code
_entity_poly.pdbx_strand_id
1 'polypeptide(L)'
;MQREEAENYLHQKVEAGEVVSPVLPEGIKNYLIDIDGTICDDIPNEEPERMSTAKIYPDALETLNKWFNEGHLICFFTSRVESHRGVTEKWLKKNGFKYHSLLMGKPRGGNYHWIDNHLVKATRYNGKFTDLIEKEMTIEVFDDGKSKS
;
A
#
# COMPACT_ATOMS: atom_id res chain seq x y z
N MET A 1 -10.62 -6.38 -7.26
CA MET A 1 -11.61 -6.60 -6.20
C MET A 1 -12.39 -5.32 -5.97
N GLN A 2 -13.70 -5.41 -5.85
CA GLN A 2 -14.52 -4.26 -5.55
C GLN A 2 -14.38 -3.86 -4.08
N ARG A 3 -14.68 -2.59 -3.76
CA ARG A 3 -14.55 -2.08 -2.40
C ARG A 3 -15.35 -2.88 -1.37
N GLU A 4 -16.56 -3.26 -1.72
CA GLU A 4 -17.44 -4.03 -0.85
C GLU A 4 -16.87 -5.40 -0.50
N GLU A 5 -16.27 -6.08 -1.48
CA GLU A 5 -15.60 -7.35 -1.25
C GLU A 5 -14.37 -7.19 -0.38
N ALA A 6 -13.62 -6.09 -0.59
CA ALA A 6 -12.40 -5.81 0.16
C ALA A 6 -12.66 -5.68 1.66
N GLU A 7 -13.80 -5.11 2.05
CA GLU A 7 -14.17 -4.96 3.45
C GLU A 7 -14.17 -6.31 4.19
N ASN A 8 -14.45 -7.40 3.52
CA ASN A 8 -14.43 -8.73 4.12
C ASN A 8 -13.03 -9.16 4.54
N TYR A 9 -11.99 -8.58 3.96
CA TYR A 9 -10.60 -8.95 4.23
C TYR A 9 -9.83 -7.90 5.04
N LEU A 10 -10.35 -6.68 5.11
CA LEU A 10 -9.67 -5.57 5.78
C LEU A 10 -9.96 -5.48 7.28
N HIS A 11 -10.93 -6.24 7.76
CA HIS A 11 -11.35 -6.19 9.17
C HIS A 11 -11.45 -7.59 9.77
N GLN A 12 -11.14 -7.65 11.06
CA GLN A 12 -11.36 -8.87 11.83
C GLN A 12 -12.84 -9.11 12.05
N LYS A 13 -13.21 -10.36 12.23
CA LYS A 13 -14.56 -10.79 12.55
C LYS A 13 -14.53 -11.66 13.80
N VAL A 14 -15.69 -11.74 14.46
CA VAL A 14 -15.89 -12.71 15.55
C VAL A 14 -16.88 -13.76 15.05
N GLU A 15 -16.44 -15.01 14.99
CA GLU A 15 -17.27 -16.14 14.59
C GLU A 15 -17.19 -17.21 15.66
N ALA A 16 -18.35 -17.66 16.12
CA ALA A 16 -18.44 -18.67 17.17
C ALA A 16 -17.62 -18.34 18.43
N GLY A 17 -17.53 -17.04 18.77
CA GLY A 17 -16.77 -16.57 19.93
C GLY A 17 -15.27 -16.42 19.71
N GLU A 18 -14.78 -16.71 18.53
CA GLU A 18 -13.36 -16.60 18.19
C GLU A 18 -13.10 -15.45 17.23
N VAL A 19 -11.91 -14.82 17.38
CA VAL A 19 -11.47 -13.78 16.48
C VAL A 19 -10.94 -14.40 15.21
N VAL A 20 -11.49 -13.99 14.07
CA VAL A 20 -11.07 -14.45 12.76
C VAL A 20 -10.48 -13.27 11.99
N SER A 21 -9.24 -13.43 11.52
CA SER A 21 -8.59 -12.49 10.62
C SER A 21 -8.59 -13.09 9.22
N PRO A 22 -9.48 -12.62 8.34
CA PRO A 22 -9.55 -13.19 6.98
C PRO A 22 -8.24 -13.03 6.23
N VAL A 23 -7.88 -14.07 5.48
CA VAL A 23 -6.67 -14.06 4.64
C VAL A 23 -7.12 -13.99 3.18
N LEU A 24 -6.44 -13.16 2.39
CA LEU A 24 -6.75 -13.01 0.98
C LEU A 24 -6.60 -14.34 0.22
N PRO A 25 -7.41 -14.57 -0.81
CA PRO A 25 -7.25 -15.73 -1.68
C PRO A 25 -5.85 -15.78 -2.28
N GLU A 26 -5.38 -16.98 -2.57
CA GLU A 26 -4.10 -17.18 -3.25
C GLU A 26 -4.06 -16.39 -4.56
N GLY A 27 -2.94 -15.75 -4.82
CA GLY A 27 -2.73 -14.93 -6.01
C GLY A 27 -3.24 -13.49 -5.90
N ILE A 28 -4.00 -13.16 -4.87
CA ILE A 28 -4.45 -11.78 -4.61
C ILE A 28 -3.48 -11.14 -3.64
N LYS A 29 -2.85 -10.04 -4.08
CA LYS A 29 -1.91 -9.30 -3.27
C LYS A 29 -2.58 -8.11 -2.59
N ASN A 30 -2.13 -7.79 -1.40
CA ASN A 30 -2.52 -6.57 -0.70
C ASN A 30 -1.35 -5.59 -0.81
N TYR A 31 -1.42 -4.70 -1.79
CA TYR A 31 -0.37 -3.72 -2.01
C TYR A 31 -0.50 -2.57 -1.02
N LEU A 32 0.57 -2.32 -0.27
CA LEU A 32 0.70 -1.12 0.54
C LEU A 32 1.69 -0.20 -0.17
N ILE A 33 1.21 0.94 -0.66
CA ILE A 33 1.97 1.77 -1.59
C ILE A 33 2.15 3.16 -1.00
N ASP A 34 3.40 3.59 -0.93
CA ASP A 34 3.76 4.95 -0.52
C ASP A 34 3.24 5.97 -1.54
N ILE A 35 3.06 7.20 -1.11
CA ILE A 35 2.58 8.30 -1.97
C ILE A 35 3.74 9.20 -2.38
N ASP A 36 4.24 10.02 -1.46
CA ASP A 36 5.26 11.01 -1.76
C ASP A 36 6.58 10.36 -2.15
N GLY A 37 7.10 10.73 -3.31
CA GLY A 37 8.33 10.15 -3.83
C GLY A 37 8.16 8.78 -4.49
N THR A 38 6.93 8.26 -4.57
CA THR A 38 6.64 6.96 -5.16
C THR A 38 5.61 7.03 -6.28
N ILE A 39 4.45 7.64 -6.02
CA ILE A 39 3.45 7.85 -7.08
C ILE A 39 3.40 9.29 -7.58
N CYS A 40 4.01 10.20 -6.85
CA CYS A 40 4.06 11.62 -7.19
C CYS A 40 5.29 12.27 -6.56
N ASP A 41 5.47 13.58 -6.84
CA ASP A 41 6.52 14.38 -6.22
C ASP A 41 6.52 14.21 -4.70
N ASP A 42 7.72 14.25 -4.12
CA ASP A 42 7.88 14.19 -2.67
C ASP A 42 7.53 15.55 -2.06
N ILE A 43 6.40 15.60 -1.36
CA ILE A 43 5.87 16.83 -0.79
C ILE A 43 5.92 16.76 0.74
N PRO A 44 6.62 17.72 1.39
CA PRO A 44 6.70 17.70 2.84
C PRO A 44 5.36 18.09 3.49
N ASN A 45 5.11 17.57 4.68
CA ASN A 45 3.91 17.91 5.44
C ASN A 45 3.79 19.41 5.75
N GLU A 46 4.92 20.13 5.72
CA GLU A 46 4.98 21.58 5.96
C GLU A 46 4.42 22.41 4.80
N GLU A 47 4.25 21.80 3.63
CA GLU A 47 3.80 22.47 2.42
C GLU A 47 2.56 21.79 1.84
N PRO A 48 1.47 21.67 2.60
CA PRO A 48 0.29 20.94 2.15
C PRO A 48 -0.39 21.55 0.92
N GLU A 49 -0.18 22.83 0.66
CA GLU A 49 -0.70 23.52 -0.52
C GLU A 49 -0.16 22.93 -1.82
N ARG A 50 0.99 22.29 -1.79
CA ARG A 50 1.57 21.65 -2.97
C ARG A 50 0.96 20.29 -3.27
N MET A 51 0.26 19.72 -2.30
CA MET A 51 -0.30 18.36 -2.43
C MET A 51 -1.41 18.30 -3.50
N SER A 52 -2.20 19.35 -3.63
CA SER A 52 -3.30 19.38 -4.59
C SER A 52 -2.85 19.43 -6.05
N THR A 53 -1.62 19.85 -6.31
CA THR A 53 -1.07 20.01 -7.66
C THR A 53 0.14 19.11 -7.92
N ALA A 54 0.37 18.13 -7.07
CA ALA A 54 1.49 17.21 -7.24
C ALA A 54 1.40 16.47 -8.58
N LYS A 55 2.54 16.29 -9.22
CA LYS A 55 2.62 15.58 -10.50
C LYS A 55 2.74 14.08 -10.28
N ILE A 56 1.95 13.32 -11.02
CA ILE A 56 2.03 11.85 -11.00
C ILE A 56 3.34 11.41 -11.66
N TYR A 57 4.03 10.47 -11.04
CA TYR A 57 5.20 9.86 -11.63
C TYR A 57 4.82 8.95 -12.81
N PRO A 58 5.74 8.78 -13.78
CA PRO A 58 5.47 7.93 -14.96
C PRO A 58 4.99 6.54 -14.57
N ASP A 59 4.04 6.01 -15.33
CA ASP A 59 3.41 4.69 -15.22
C ASP A 59 2.70 4.34 -13.89
N ALA A 60 2.71 5.25 -12.91
CA ALA A 60 2.07 4.97 -11.63
C ALA A 60 0.56 4.71 -11.77
N LEU A 61 -0.14 5.63 -12.42
CA LEU A 61 -1.59 5.53 -12.56
C LEU A 61 -2.02 4.28 -13.33
N GLU A 62 -1.42 4.03 -14.46
CA GLU A 62 -1.75 2.90 -15.33
C GLU A 62 -1.48 1.58 -14.61
N THR A 63 -0.33 1.46 -13.98
CA THR A 63 0.09 0.23 -13.33
C THR A 63 -0.78 -0.10 -12.11
N LEU A 64 -1.01 0.89 -11.24
CA LEU A 64 -1.81 0.68 -10.05
C LEU A 64 -3.27 0.36 -10.40
N ASN A 65 -3.83 1.06 -11.37
CA ASN A 65 -5.19 0.78 -11.81
C ASN A 65 -5.30 -0.58 -12.50
N LYS A 66 -4.26 -1.01 -13.20
CA LYS A 66 -4.19 -2.35 -13.76
C LYS A 66 -4.24 -3.40 -12.65
N TRP A 67 -3.45 -3.24 -11.59
CA TRP A 67 -3.46 -4.15 -10.46
C TRP A 67 -4.83 -4.18 -9.76
N PHE A 68 -5.45 -3.01 -9.61
CA PHE A 68 -6.80 -2.92 -9.07
C PHE A 68 -7.79 -3.73 -9.93
N ASN A 69 -7.73 -3.55 -11.25
CA ASN A 69 -8.62 -4.24 -12.18
C ASN A 69 -8.36 -5.74 -12.24
N GLU A 70 -7.14 -6.17 -11.94
CA GLU A 70 -6.78 -7.59 -11.86
C GLU A 70 -7.23 -8.25 -10.56
N GLY A 71 -7.82 -7.50 -9.65
CA GLY A 71 -8.39 -8.03 -8.43
C GLY A 71 -7.56 -7.85 -7.17
N HIS A 72 -6.40 -7.21 -7.27
CA HIS A 72 -5.56 -6.94 -6.10
C HIS A 72 -6.12 -5.82 -5.23
N LEU A 73 -5.76 -5.81 -3.95
CA LEU A 73 -6.07 -4.70 -3.07
C LEU A 73 -5.01 -3.60 -3.23
N ILE A 74 -5.46 -2.36 -3.30
CA ILE A 74 -4.59 -1.19 -3.36
C ILE A 74 -4.83 -0.37 -2.11
N CYS A 75 -3.84 -0.33 -1.23
CA CYS A 75 -3.87 0.46 -0.01
C CYS A 75 -2.72 1.46 -0.06
N PHE A 76 -3.03 2.74 -0.07
CA PHE A 76 -1.99 3.75 0.05
C PHE A 76 -1.58 3.89 1.51
N PHE A 77 -0.29 3.85 1.75
CA PHE A 77 0.28 3.93 3.09
C PHE A 77 1.30 5.06 3.13
N THR A 78 0.91 6.18 3.72
CA THR A 78 1.67 7.44 3.61
C THR A 78 2.05 7.99 4.97
N SER A 79 3.22 8.66 5.02
CA SER A 79 3.65 9.39 6.21
C SER A 79 2.98 10.76 6.35
N ARG A 80 2.10 11.13 5.42
CA ARG A 80 1.28 12.34 5.58
C ARG A 80 0.47 12.23 6.87
N VAL A 81 0.29 13.36 7.54
CA VAL A 81 -0.48 13.41 8.79
C VAL A 81 -1.98 13.38 8.50
N GLU A 82 -2.76 12.96 9.47
CA GLU A 82 -4.21 12.77 9.33
C GLU A 82 -4.94 14.05 8.87
N SER A 83 -4.47 15.22 9.28
CA SER A 83 -5.06 16.50 8.84
C SER A 83 -4.95 16.73 7.33
N HIS A 84 -4.09 16.00 6.64
CA HIS A 84 -3.92 16.08 5.18
C HIS A 84 -4.70 15.00 4.42
N ARG A 85 -5.55 14.24 5.09
CA ARG A 85 -6.36 13.20 4.45
C ARG A 85 -7.26 13.77 3.35
N GLY A 86 -7.94 14.86 3.64
CA GLY A 86 -8.89 15.46 2.69
C GLY A 86 -8.24 15.84 1.36
N VAL A 87 -7.12 16.55 1.42
CA VAL A 87 -6.40 16.96 0.19
C VAL A 87 -5.84 15.75 -0.54
N THR A 88 -5.41 14.73 0.19
CA THR A 88 -4.87 13.50 -0.40
C THR A 88 -5.96 12.72 -1.13
N GLU A 89 -7.11 12.52 -0.51
CA GLU A 89 -8.25 11.83 -1.13
C GLU A 89 -8.74 12.56 -2.37
N LYS A 90 -8.84 13.89 -2.33
CA LYS A 90 -9.23 14.69 -3.48
C LYS A 90 -8.25 14.54 -4.64
N TRP A 91 -6.96 14.55 -4.34
CA TRP A 91 -5.91 14.40 -5.36
C TRP A 91 -5.98 13.01 -6.00
N LEU A 92 -6.12 11.97 -5.21
CA LEU A 92 -6.24 10.60 -5.70
C LEU A 92 -7.45 10.45 -6.62
N LYS A 93 -8.59 10.96 -6.20
CA LYS A 93 -9.83 10.92 -6.97
C LYS A 93 -9.73 11.72 -8.25
N LYS A 94 -9.25 12.94 -8.17
CA LYS A 94 -9.08 13.84 -9.31
C LYS A 94 -8.20 13.21 -10.40
N ASN A 95 -7.17 12.51 -9.99
CA ASN A 95 -6.22 11.89 -10.92
C ASN A 95 -6.62 10.48 -11.36
N GLY A 96 -7.74 9.97 -10.89
CA GLY A 96 -8.29 8.70 -11.37
C GLY A 96 -7.71 7.44 -10.73
N PHE A 97 -7.03 7.56 -9.60
CA PHE A 97 -6.52 6.39 -8.88
C PHE A 97 -7.67 5.57 -8.29
N LYS A 98 -7.65 4.29 -8.55
CA LYS A 98 -8.57 3.31 -7.94
C LYS A 98 -7.87 2.68 -6.75
N TYR A 99 -8.51 2.71 -5.58
CA TYR A 99 -7.91 2.16 -4.38
C TYR A 99 -8.97 1.73 -3.38
N HIS A 100 -8.57 0.95 -2.39
CA HIS A 100 -9.47 0.41 -1.38
C HIS A 100 -9.31 1.10 -0.03
N SER A 101 -8.10 1.56 0.29
CA SER A 101 -7.81 2.12 1.60
C SER A 101 -6.71 3.17 1.52
N LEU A 102 -6.76 4.13 2.44
CA LEU A 102 -5.73 5.16 2.59
C LEU A 102 -5.34 5.23 4.07
N LEU A 103 -4.12 4.82 4.35
CA LEU A 103 -3.55 4.80 5.70
C LEU A 103 -2.58 5.95 5.86
N MET A 104 -2.90 6.85 6.79
CA MET A 104 -2.07 8.03 7.11
C MET A 104 -1.14 7.70 8.27
N GLY A 105 -0.10 8.52 8.44
CA GLY A 105 0.75 8.43 9.62
C GLY A 105 1.76 7.28 9.60
N LYS A 106 2.18 6.83 8.43
CA LYS A 106 3.24 5.83 8.33
C LYS A 106 4.49 6.35 9.04
N PRO A 107 5.18 5.53 9.85
CA PRO A 107 6.45 5.93 10.46
C PRO A 107 7.44 6.44 9.43
N ARG A 108 8.18 7.50 9.78
CA ARG A 108 9.24 8.05 8.93
C ARG A 108 10.57 7.42 9.24
N GLY A 109 11.52 7.62 8.36
CA GLY A 109 12.90 7.23 8.56
C GLY A 109 13.42 6.19 7.57
N GLY A 110 12.55 5.47 6.92
CA GLY A 110 12.97 4.38 6.04
C GLY A 110 13.58 3.22 6.82
N ASN A 111 14.33 2.37 6.14
CA ASN A 111 14.98 1.22 6.75
C ASN A 111 14.00 0.34 7.54
N TYR A 112 12.80 0.17 7.01
CA TYR A 112 11.74 -0.56 7.68
C TYR A 112 12.06 -2.05 7.76
N HIS A 113 11.87 -2.59 8.96
CA HIS A 113 11.96 -4.02 9.19
C HIS A 113 10.58 -4.48 9.66
N TRP A 114 9.84 -5.14 8.78
CA TRP A 114 8.48 -5.59 9.04
C TRP A 114 8.51 -6.91 9.80
N ILE A 115 7.85 -6.97 10.93
CA ILE A 115 7.72 -8.21 11.72
C ILE A 115 6.24 -8.50 11.86
N ASP A 116 5.81 -9.65 11.35
CA ASP A 116 4.40 -10.00 11.29
C ASP A 116 4.24 -11.52 11.34
N ASN A 117 3.07 -11.97 11.73
CA ASN A 117 2.73 -13.39 11.67
C ASN A 117 2.12 -13.79 10.31
N HIS A 118 1.87 -12.82 9.45
CA HIS A 118 1.44 -13.05 8.07
C HIS A 118 2.62 -13.01 7.12
N LEU A 119 2.43 -13.60 5.94
CA LEU A 119 3.43 -13.50 4.88
C LEU A 119 3.59 -12.04 4.45
N VAL A 120 4.83 -11.58 4.38
CA VAL A 120 5.17 -10.23 3.95
C VAL A 120 6.15 -10.30 2.80
N LYS A 121 5.91 -9.49 1.77
CA LYS A 121 6.89 -9.22 0.71
C LYS A 121 7.11 -7.72 0.64
N ALA A 122 8.26 -7.31 0.15
CA ALA A 122 8.54 -5.90 -0.04
C ALA A 122 9.27 -5.68 -1.36
N THR A 123 8.97 -4.55 -1.99
CA THR A 123 9.64 -4.13 -3.21
C THR A 123 10.05 -2.69 -3.04
N ARG A 124 11.31 -2.39 -3.31
CA ARG A 124 11.79 -1.02 -3.24
C ARG A 124 11.55 -0.32 -4.58
N TYR A 125 10.87 0.81 -4.53
CA TYR A 125 10.62 1.62 -5.72
C TYR A 125 11.95 2.15 -6.28
N ASN A 126 12.14 2.03 -7.58
CA ASN A 126 13.38 2.43 -8.25
C ASN A 126 13.15 3.40 -9.42
N GLY A 127 11.98 4.02 -9.47
CA GLY A 127 11.66 5.04 -10.48
C GLY A 127 10.55 4.67 -11.45
N LYS A 128 10.18 3.40 -11.54
CA LYS A 128 9.09 2.92 -12.41
C LYS A 128 8.36 1.75 -11.78
N PHE A 129 7.05 1.73 -11.89
CA PHE A 129 6.25 0.63 -11.38
C PHE A 129 6.36 -0.63 -12.23
N THR A 130 6.53 -0.49 -13.52
CA THR A 130 6.70 -1.65 -14.41
C THR A 130 7.94 -2.45 -14.10
N ASP A 131 9.00 -1.80 -13.64
CA ASP A 131 10.24 -2.49 -13.25
C ASP A 131 10.13 -3.20 -11.90
N LEU A 132 9.23 -2.77 -11.04
CA LEU A 132 9.08 -3.37 -9.71
C LEU A 132 8.60 -4.81 -9.76
N ILE A 133 7.77 -5.14 -10.75
CA ILE A 133 7.22 -6.49 -10.91
C ILE A 133 8.34 -7.53 -11.07
N GLU A 134 9.44 -7.13 -11.67
CA GLU A 134 10.58 -8.03 -11.97
C GLU A 134 11.68 -7.98 -10.91
N LYS A 135 11.60 -7.04 -9.97
CA LYS A 135 12.69 -6.78 -9.02
C LYS A 135 12.21 -6.82 -7.58
N GLU A 136 11.41 -7.81 -7.24
CA GLU A 136 11.02 -8.01 -5.85
C GLU A 136 12.24 -8.27 -5.00
N MET A 137 12.34 -7.55 -3.89
CA MET A 137 13.44 -7.74 -2.94
C MET A 137 13.20 -9.00 -2.12
N THR A 138 14.27 -9.70 -1.83
CA THR A 138 14.22 -10.82 -0.89
C THR A 138 14.03 -10.27 0.51
N ILE A 139 13.08 -10.84 1.23
CA ILE A 139 12.81 -10.50 2.64
C ILE A 139 13.45 -11.58 3.50
N GLU A 140 14.15 -11.16 4.57
CA GLU A 140 14.59 -12.10 5.57
C GLU A 140 13.37 -12.69 6.29
N VAL A 141 13.38 -14.01 6.42
CA VAL A 141 12.35 -14.71 7.19
C VAL A 141 13.00 -15.18 8.46
N PHE A 142 12.42 -14.81 9.60
CA PHE A 142 12.93 -15.27 10.87
C PHE A 142 12.81 -16.78 10.99
N ASP A 143 13.87 -17.38 11.47
CA ASP A 143 13.87 -18.79 11.85
C ASP A 143 13.06 -18.91 13.15
N ASP A 144 11.98 -19.67 13.11
CA ASP A 144 11.13 -19.92 14.26
C ASP A 144 11.69 -21.02 15.18
N GLY A 145 12.93 -21.44 14.97
CA GLY A 145 13.57 -22.51 15.68
C GLY A 145 13.33 -23.89 15.12
N LYS A 146 12.55 -23.99 14.06
CA LYS A 146 12.20 -25.27 13.43
C LYS A 146 12.93 -25.48 12.09
N SER A 147 13.24 -24.41 11.39
CA SER A 147 13.99 -24.47 10.14
C SER A 147 15.45 -24.16 10.38
N LYS A 148 16.30 -24.68 9.50
CA LYS A 148 17.72 -24.38 9.53
C LYS A 148 18.05 -23.52 8.33
N SER A 149 18.56 -22.38 8.64
CA SER A 149 19.05 -21.48 7.60
C SER A 149 20.44 -21.89 7.12
#